data_4a2dbee1991c15e87a18b90be79bb995
#
_entry.id   4a2dbee1991c15e87a18b90be79bb995
#
_cell.length_a   1.000
_cell.length_b   1.000
_cell.length_c   1.000
_cell.angle_alpha   90.00
_cell.angle_beta   90.00
_cell.angle_gamma   90.00
#
_symmetry.space_group_name_H-M   'P 1'
#
loop_
_entity.id
_entity.type
_entity.pdbx_description
1 polymer ?
#
loop_
_entity_poly.entity_id
_entity_poly.type
_entity_poly.pdbx_seq_one_letter_code
_entity_poly.pdbx_strand_id
1 'polypeptide(L)'
;MTFNREFCYLSASILNMSEHLQSIITQYKNDQESVYNTWFINNEDRLKAFRSIRRGVLQVIDDIKRKRFGNDFKGTSLEFVLSCITEQKQVFEGASHPFYWKPKLRIPDIYENEANKVAFGQFLENCINAKNEIQLIQEIEKLDALKIKGLGPAVASILYFLHPTLIPPFNTAIINGFNYLFKDKKKLGSWSEYLKIREVIMDMNRKYCNELSMDTGAFAGLLFEIGTQKLLLGKDEYLSETERTRLEKLIEKRHKDKRAETEDEHLHNEMQYHLLKIGHSLGYDVIAASNDRSKSWNGNKFTFISLEEFPRLNLEKEVLNTVKLIDVLWFAKGTAKVIAAFEVEKSTSIYSGILRLTDLNCSVQDGGEVLYLVVPDQREKDVIMQLSRPSIRKGNMQMSYICFSDLRQYCDAICKLGEDHHSMKKIAKCVC
;
A
#
# COMPACT_ATOMS: atom_id res chain seq x y z
N MET A 1 -19.54 -30.57 -48.09
CA MET A 1 -18.19 -29.93 -48.05
C MET A 1 -18.13 -28.66 -47.18
N THR A 2 -19.15 -28.26 -46.46
CA THR A 2 -19.20 -27.05 -45.62
C THR A 2 -18.80 -27.28 -44.17
N PHE A 3 -18.91 -28.49 -43.63
CA PHE A 3 -18.59 -28.80 -42.23
C PHE A 3 -17.09 -28.76 -41.87
N ASN A 4 -16.19 -28.94 -42.81
CA ASN A 4 -14.73 -28.96 -42.59
C ASN A 4 -14.09 -27.54 -42.54
N ARG A 5 -14.78 -26.51 -43.06
CA ARG A 5 -14.22 -25.15 -43.04
C ARG A 5 -14.41 -24.42 -41.72
N GLU A 6 -15.55 -24.61 -41.05
CA GLU A 6 -15.82 -24.00 -39.75
C GLU A 6 -14.93 -24.59 -38.64
N PHE A 7 -14.65 -25.89 -38.70
CA PHE A 7 -13.75 -26.55 -37.74
C PHE A 7 -12.31 -26.10 -37.93
N CYS A 8 -11.84 -25.87 -39.16
CA CYS A 8 -10.52 -25.30 -39.43
C CYS A 8 -10.40 -23.83 -39.00
N TYR A 9 -11.43 -23.03 -39.13
CA TYR A 9 -11.43 -21.62 -38.70
C TYR A 9 -11.45 -21.50 -37.16
N LEU A 10 -12.22 -22.34 -36.48
CA LEU A 10 -12.23 -22.41 -35.01
C LEU A 10 -10.87 -22.89 -34.44
N SER A 11 -10.27 -23.92 -35.04
CA SER A 11 -8.95 -24.39 -34.62
C SER A 11 -7.83 -23.39 -34.89
N ALA A 12 -7.85 -22.70 -36.03
CA ALA A 12 -6.88 -21.65 -36.34
C ALA A 12 -7.04 -20.41 -35.44
N SER A 13 -8.25 -20.03 -35.08
CA SER A 13 -8.48 -18.90 -34.15
C SER A 13 -8.07 -19.22 -32.73
N ILE A 14 -8.25 -20.47 -32.28
CA ILE A 14 -7.81 -20.95 -30.95
C ILE A 14 -6.29 -21.09 -30.91
N LEU A 15 -5.65 -21.56 -31.99
CA LEU A 15 -4.18 -21.60 -32.08
C LEU A 15 -3.58 -20.19 -32.06
N ASN A 16 -4.09 -19.27 -32.85
CA ASN A 16 -3.64 -17.87 -32.88
C ASN A 16 -3.80 -17.19 -31.51
N MET A 17 -4.91 -17.43 -30.81
CA MET A 17 -5.12 -16.90 -29.46
C MET A 17 -4.14 -17.51 -28.43
N SER A 18 -3.75 -18.78 -28.61
CA SER A 18 -2.79 -19.45 -27.75
C SER A 18 -1.35 -18.89 -27.94
N GLU A 19 -0.93 -18.71 -29.18
CA GLU A 19 0.40 -18.15 -29.49
C GLU A 19 0.50 -16.68 -29.08
N HIS A 20 -0.56 -15.92 -29.26
CA HIS A 20 -0.62 -14.53 -28.82
C HIS A 20 -0.53 -14.42 -27.28
N LEU A 21 -1.30 -15.22 -26.54
CA LEU A 21 -1.24 -15.23 -25.08
C LEU A 21 0.13 -15.66 -24.55
N GLN A 22 0.79 -16.62 -25.22
CA GLN A 22 2.15 -17.04 -24.91
C GLN A 22 3.16 -15.88 -25.06
N SER A 23 3.06 -15.10 -26.11
CA SER A 23 3.90 -13.91 -26.33
C SER A 23 3.69 -12.88 -25.21
N ILE A 24 2.42 -12.64 -24.83
CA ILE A 24 2.07 -11.72 -23.74
C ILE A 24 2.66 -12.21 -22.41
N ILE A 25 2.53 -13.48 -22.08
CA ILE A 25 3.10 -14.08 -20.87
C ILE A 25 4.62 -13.92 -20.85
N THR A 26 5.28 -14.12 -22.00
CA THR A 26 6.72 -13.94 -22.12
C THR A 26 7.12 -12.47 -21.87
N GLN A 27 6.41 -11.51 -22.44
CA GLN A 27 6.62 -10.09 -22.19
C GLN A 27 6.41 -9.73 -20.71
N TYR A 28 5.34 -10.21 -20.10
CA TYR A 28 5.01 -10.01 -18.69
C TYR A 28 6.11 -10.52 -17.75
N LYS A 29 6.70 -11.69 -18.07
CA LYS A 29 7.80 -12.26 -17.30
C LYS A 29 9.13 -11.53 -17.47
N ASN A 30 9.37 -10.98 -18.64
CA ASN A 30 10.61 -10.29 -18.95
C ASN A 30 10.64 -8.83 -18.45
N ASP A 31 9.47 -8.25 -18.16
CA ASP A 31 9.39 -6.92 -17.57
C ASP A 31 9.73 -6.99 -16.08
N GLN A 32 10.87 -6.41 -15.69
CA GLN A 32 11.34 -6.38 -14.29
C GLN A 32 10.40 -5.61 -13.37
N GLU A 33 9.59 -4.71 -13.91
CA GLU A 33 8.60 -3.92 -13.18
C GLU A 33 7.22 -4.57 -13.15
N SER A 34 7.06 -5.73 -13.77
CA SER A 34 5.80 -6.46 -13.79
C SER A 34 5.40 -6.93 -12.40
N VAL A 35 4.08 -7.10 -12.18
CA VAL A 35 3.54 -7.74 -10.98
C VAL A 35 4.15 -9.13 -10.78
N TYR A 36 4.49 -9.83 -11.87
CA TYR A 36 5.15 -11.14 -11.81
C TYR A 36 6.50 -11.06 -11.11
N ASN A 37 7.37 -10.15 -11.53
CA ASN A 37 8.72 -10.03 -10.98
C ASN A 37 8.75 -9.35 -9.61
N THR A 38 7.90 -8.34 -9.40
CA THR A 38 7.88 -7.58 -8.15
C THR A 38 7.12 -8.28 -7.02
N TRP A 39 6.10 -9.10 -7.33
CA TRP A 39 5.28 -9.77 -6.32
C TRP A 39 5.52 -11.28 -6.24
N PHE A 40 5.56 -12.00 -7.37
CA PHE A 40 5.56 -13.47 -7.33
C PHE A 40 6.94 -14.08 -7.18
N ILE A 41 7.99 -13.49 -7.75
CA ILE A 41 9.34 -14.08 -7.73
C ILE A 41 10.20 -13.52 -6.59
N ASN A 42 10.28 -12.21 -6.45
CA ASN A 42 11.30 -11.55 -5.63
C ASN A 42 10.81 -11.11 -4.25
N ASN A 43 9.66 -11.59 -3.78
CA ASN A 43 9.03 -11.03 -2.61
C ASN A 43 8.86 -11.99 -1.45
N GLU A 44 9.81 -11.98 -0.51
CA GLU A 44 9.69 -12.69 0.76
C GLU A 44 8.56 -12.11 1.64
N ASP A 45 8.26 -10.82 1.52
CA ASP A 45 7.21 -10.15 2.29
C ASP A 45 5.81 -10.59 1.88
N ARG A 46 5.65 -11.17 0.67
CA ARG A 46 4.40 -11.79 0.24
C ARG A 46 3.88 -12.82 1.25
N LEU A 47 4.74 -13.71 1.74
CA LEU A 47 4.34 -14.71 2.74
C LEU A 47 3.97 -14.08 4.08
N LYS A 48 4.61 -12.97 4.45
CA LYS A 48 4.25 -12.21 5.65
C LYS A 48 2.86 -11.59 5.50
N ALA A 49 2.56 -11.02 4.32
CA ALA A 49 1.24 -10.46 4.02
C ALA A 49 0.13 -11.51 4.14
N PHE A 50 0.29 -12.68 3.52
CA PHE A 50 -0.67 -13.78 3.63
C PHE A 50 -0.93 -14.18 5.09
N ARG A 51 0.14 -14.31 5.88
CA ARG A 51 0.03 -14.65 7.32
C ARG A 51 -0.68 -13.57 8.12
N SER A 52 -0.35 -12.30 7.88
CA SER A 52 -0.94 -11.17 8.58
C SER A 52 -2.42 -11.01 8.25
N ILE A 53 -2.79 -11.12 6.99
CA ILE A 53 -4.17 -11.05 6.53
C ILE A 53 -4.98 -12.22 7.10
N ARG A 54 -4.46 -13.46 7.03
CA ARG A 54 -5.13 -14.62 7.62
C ARG A 54 -5.35 -14.44 9.13
N ARG A 55 -4.34 -13.96 9.86
CA ARG A 55 -4.46 -13.65 11.29
C ARG A 55 -5.51 -12.57 11.55
N GLY A 56 -5.51 -11.51 10.76
CA GLY A 56 -6.51 -10.45 10.86
C GLY A 56 -7.93 -10.95 10.61
N VAL A 57 -8.14 -11.82 9.61
CA VAL A 57 -9.47 -12.42 9.35
C VAL A 57 -9.92 -13.28 10.52
N LEU A 58 -9.03 -14.08 11.13
CA LEU A 58 -9.36 -14.84 12.36
C LEU A 58 -9.74 -13.91 13.51
N GLN A 59 -9.08 -12.76 13.63
CA GLN A 59 -9.44 -11.75 14.62
C GLN A 59 -10.82 -11.14 14.35
N VAL A 60 -11.16 -10.85 13.08
CA VAL A 60 -12.51 -10.38 12.70
C VAL A 60 -13.58 -11.38 13.14
N ILE A 61 -13.36 -12.67 12.90
CA ILE A 61 -14.29 -13.74 13.28
C ILE A 61 -14.45 -13.78 14.83
N ASP A 62 -13.34 -13.73 15.57
CA ASP A 62 -13.37 -13.75 17.05
C ASP A 62 -14.08 -12.51 17.62
N ASP A 63 -13.79 -11.33 17.07
CA ASP A 63 -14.40 -10.08 17.51
C ASP A 63 -15.92 -10.07 17.26
N ILE A 64 -16.37 -10.59 16.12
CA ILE A 64 -17.80 -10.74 15.84
C ILE A 64 -18.45 -11.74 16.82
N LYS A 65 -17.85 -12.92 17.02
CA LYS A 65 -18.36 -13.95 17.95
C LYS A 65 -18.46 -13.44 19.40
N ARG A 66 -17.49 -12.65 19.83
CA ARG A 66 -17.46 -12.09 21.19
C ARG A 66 -18.18 -10.74 21.30
N LYS A 67 -18.89 -10.30 20.24
CA LYS A 67 -19.59 -9.01 20.19
C LYS A 67 -18.67 -7.80 20.47
N ARG A 68 -17.40 -7.89 20.07
CA ARG A 68 -16.40 -6.81 20.18
C ARG A 68 -16.17 -6.08 18.88
N PHE A 69 -16.73 -6.58 17.78
CA PHE A 69 -16.63 -5.92 16.47
C PHE A 69 -17.47 -4.65 16.47
N GLY A 70 -16.83 -3.49 16.26
CA GLY A 70 -17.47 -2.18 16.34
C GLY A 70 -18.54 -1.94 15.27
N ASN A 71 -19.28 -0.85 15.46
CA ASN A 71 -20.33 -0.39 14.55
C ASN A 71 -19.82 0.65 13.54
N ASP A 72 -18.53 0.90 13.49
CA ASP A 72 -17.85 1.70 12.47
C ASP A 72 -16.68 0.90 11.92
N PHE A 73 -16.29 1.21 10.69
CA PHE A 73 -15.11 0.60 10.05
C PHE A 73 -13.81 0.91 10.79
N LYS A 74 -13.67 2.15 11.25
CA LYS A 74 -12.46 2.62 11.93
C LYS A 74 -12.27 1.92 13.27
N GLY A 75 -11.06 1.46 13.51
CA GLY A 75 -10.68 0.77 14.74
C GLY A 75 -11.10 -0.70 14.79
N THR A 76 -11.74 -1.25 13.73
CA THR A 76 -12.07 -2.67 13.69
C THR A 76 -10.90 -3.53 13.20
N SER A 77 -10.93 -4.82 13.56
CA SER A 77 -10.00 -5.80 13.01
C SER A 77 -10.10 -5.95 11.47
N LEU A 78 -11.23 -5.58 10.85
CA LEU A 78 -11.39 -5.55 9.41
C LEU A 78 -10.60 -4.39 8.79
N GLU A 79 -10.51 -3.24 9.44
CA GLU A 79 -9.63 -2.15 9.01
C GLU A 79 -8.17 -2.62 8.96
N PHE A 80 -7.72 -3.37 9.96
CA PHE A 80 -6.38 -3.96 9.94
C PHE A 80 -6.17 -4.91 8.75
N VAL A 81 -7.14 -5.81 8.45
CA VAL A 81 -7.06 -6.71 7.28
C VAL A 81 -6.91 -5.89 5.99
N LEU A 82 -7.71 -4.85 5.83
CA LEU A 82 -7.70 -4.02 4.63
C LEU A 82 -6.44 -3.17 4.52
N SER A 83 -5.91 -2.68 5.66
CA SER A 83 -4.61 -2.02 5.69
C SER A 83 -3.51 -2.96 5.23
N CYS A 84 -3.46 -4.19 5.74
CA CYS A 84 -2.50 -5.19 5.26
C CYS A 84 -2.60 -5.45 3.75
N ILE A 85 -3.81 -5.43 3.17
CA ILE A 85 -3.99 -5.57 1.71
C ILE A 85 -3.53 -4.31 0.98
N THR A 86 -3.82 -3.12 1.50
CA THR A 86 -3.49 -1.85 0.85
C THR A 86 -2.05 -1.42 1.06
N GLU A 87 -1.43 -1.78 2.18
CA GLU A 87 -0.01 -1.50 2.49
C GLU A 87 0.97 -2.28 1.63
N GLN A 88 0.50 -3.26 0.88
CA GLN A 88 1.29 -3.90 -0.18
C GLN A 88 1.79 -2.90 -1.25
N LYS A 89 1.51 -1.61 -1.08
CA LYS A 89 2.07 -0.51 -1.89
C LYS A 89 3.59 -0.50 -1.94
N GLN A 90 4.27 -0.94 -0.88
CA GLN A 90 5.74 -1.02 -0.84
C GLN A 90 6.30 -2.08 -1.79
N VAL A 91 5.49 -3.05 -2.15
CA VAL A 91 5.82 -4.10 -3.10
C VAL A 91 5.45 -3.71 -4.51
N PHE A 92 4.45 -2.85 -4.65
CA PHE A 92 3.87 -2.40 -5.91
C PHE A 92 3.92 -0.88 -5.92
N GLU A 93 5.09 -0.35 -6.21
CA GLU A 93 5.29 1.08 -6.39
C GLU A 93 4.33 1.61 -7.46
N GLY A 94 3.43 2.51 -7.07
CA GLY A 94 2.48 3.15 -7.95
C GLY A 94 1.01 2.87 -7.62
N ALA A 95 0.16 3.82 -7.97
CA ALA A 95 -1.19 4.04 -7.47
C ALA A 95 -2.25 2.96 -7.77
N SER A 96 -1.96 1.87 -8.48
CA SER A 96 -2.95 0.86 -8.81
C SER A 96 -2.40 -0.55 -8.76
N HIS A 97 -2.74 -1.25 -7.72
CA HIS A 97 -2.35 -2.61 -7.40
C HIS A 97 -3.48 -3.59 -7.74
N PRO A 98 -3.19 -4.82 -8.24
CA PRO A 98 -4.23 -5.81 -8.53
C PRO A 98 -5.07 -6.16 -7.30
N PHE A 99 -4.52 -6.03 -6.10
CA PHE A 99 -5.19 -6.29 -4.84
C PHE A 99 -5.71 -5.02 -4.17
N TYR A 100 -5.54 -3.85 -4.81
CA TYR A 100 -6.02 -2.60 -4.25
C TYR A 100 -7.54 -2.60 -4.25
N TRP A 101 -8.06 -2.77 -3.06
CA TRP A 101 -9.46 -2.67 -2.80
C TRP A 101 -9.72 -1.41 -1.99
N LYS A 102 -10.27 -0.38 -2.63
CA LYS A 102 -10.92 0.70 -1.88
C LYS A 102 -12.16 0.07 -1.25
N PRO A 103 -12.14 -0.21 0.05
CA PRO A 103 -13.27 -0.87 0.65
C PRO A 103 -14.45 0.07 0.64
N LYS A 104 -15.38 -0.15 -0.27
CA LYS A 104 -16.75 0.27 -0.04
C LYS A 104 -17.38 -0.47 1.14
N LEU A 105 -16.59 -1.22 1.91
CA LEU A 105 -16.94 -1.82 3.20
C LEU A 105 -17.10 -0.81 4.34
N ARG A 106 -16.97 0.46 4.06
CA ARG A 106 -17.59 1.50 4.89
C ARG A 106 -19.11 1.48 4.79
N ILE A 107 -19.70 0.36 4.36
CA ILE A 107 -21.11 0.29 4.10
C ILE A 107 -21.82 -0.14 5.37
N PRO A 108 -22.89 0.56 5.71
CA PRO A 108 -23.62 0.42 6.96
C PRO A 108 -24.07 -1.00 7.31
N ASP A 109 -24.32 -1.85 6.28
CA ASP A 109 -25.07 -3.08 6.49
C ASP A 109 -24.42 -4.10 7.42
N ILE A 110 -23.07 -4.16 7.49
CA ILE A 110 -22.39 -5.02 8.48
C ILE A 110 -22.05 -4.30 9.79
N TYR A 111 -22.09 -2.98 9.81
CA TYR A 111 -21.81 -2.19 11.00
C TYR A 111 -23.07 -1.83 11.78
N GLU A 112 -24.18 -1.62 11.08
CA GLU A 112 -25.46 -1.20 11.66
C GLU A 112 -26.43 -2.37 11.90
N ASN A 113 -26.23 -3.51 11.21
CA ASN A 113 -27.10 -4.68 11.32
C ASN A 113 -26.35 -5.87 11.92
N GLU A 114 -26.72 -6.24 13.15
CA GLU A 114 -26.07 -7.34 13.89
C GLU A 114 -26.23 -8.70 13.17
N ALA A 115 -27.38 -8.97 12.53
CA ALA A 115 -27.57 -10.21 11.79
C ALA A 115 -26.64 -10.29 10.57
N ASN A 116 -26.46 -9.19 9.85
CA ASN A 116 -25.52 -9.11 8.72
C ASN A 116 -24.06 -9.25 9.18
N LYS A 117 -23.72 -8.67 10.33
CA LYS A 117 -22.40 -8.82 10.95
C LYS A 117 -22.10 -10.28 11.27
N VAL A 118 -23.04 -10.97 11.94
CA VAL A 118 -22.91 -12.39 12.27
C VAL A 118 -22.82 -13.25 11.00
N ALA A 119 -23.64 -12.99 10.00
CA ALA A 119 -23.61 -13.69 8.71
C ALA A 119 -22.26 -13.53 8.02
N PHE A 120 -21.67 -12.32 8.04
CA PHE A 120 -20.34 -12.08 7.48
C PHE A 120 -19.24 -12.81 8.26
N GLY A 121 -19.29 -12.81 9.60
CA GLY A 121 -18.36 -13.57 10.42
C GLY A 121 -18.42 -15.07 10.14
N GLN A 122 -19.63 -15.63 10.04
CA GLN A 122 -19.84 -17.04 9.69
C GLN A 122 -19.34 -17.38 8.29
N PHE A 123 -19.59 -16.51 7.33
CA PHE A 123 -19.06 -16.65 5.97
C PHE A 123 -17.51 -16.72 5.96
N LEU A 124 -16.84 -15.81 6.64
CA LEU A 124 -15.38 -15.81 6.73
C LEU A 124 -14.86 -17.08 7.41
N GLU A 125 -15.51 -17.53 8.47
CA GLU A 125 -15.14 -18.75 9.18
C GLU A 125 -15.32 -20.00 8.30
N ASN A 126 -16.44 -20.11 7.59
CA ASN A 126 -16.69 -21.22 6.68
C ASN A 126 -15.66 -21.19 5.52
N CYS A 127 -15.34 -20.02 4.98
CA CYS A 127 -14.33 -19.88 3.94
C CYS A 127 -12.94 -20.30 4.43
N ILE A 128 -12.51 -19.91 5.64
CA ILE A 128 -11.20 -20.33 6.18
C ILE A 128 -11.11 -21.84 6.35
N ASN A 129 -12.22 -22.48 6.72
CA ASN A 129 -12.29 -23.91 7.01
C ASN A 129 -12.64 -24.76 5.76
N ALA A 130 -12.94 -24.12 4.63
CA ALA A 130 -13.25 -24.82 3.37
C ALA A 130 -12.04 -25.66 2.92
N LYS A 131 -12.32 -26.94 2.65
CA LYS A 131 -11.29 -27.93 2.28
C LYS A 131 -11.15 -28.09 0.76
N ASN A 132 -12.11 -27.61 0.00
CA ASN A 132 -12.13 -27.74 -1.45
C ASN A 132 -12.91 -26.59 -2.11
N GLU A 133 -12.77 -26.52 -3.42
CA GLU A 133 -13.39 -25.50 -4.26
C GLU A 133 -14.91 -25.46 -4.14
N ILE A 134 -15.56 -26.62 -4.11
CA ILE A 134 -17.03 -26.73 -4.06
C ILE A 134 -17.60 -26.07 -2.82
N GLN A 135 -16.99 -26.35 -1.65
CA GLN A 135 -17.39 -25.74 -0.38
C GLN A 135 -17.26 -24.21 -0.43
N LEU A 136 -16.17 -23.74 -1.00
CA LEU A 136 -15.90 -22.31 -1.10
C LEU A 136 -16.91 -21.58 -2.00
N ILE A 137 -17.25 -22.17 -3.15
CA ILE A 137 -18.26 -21.64 -4.05
C ILE A 137 -19.64 -21.62 -3.39
N GLN A 138 -20.03 -22.70 -2.69
CA GLN A 138 -21.28 -22.76 -1.96
C GLN A 138 -21.40 -21.67 -0.89
N GLU A 139 -20.32 -21.35 -0.18
CA GLU A 139 -20.35 -20.24 0.79
C GLU A 139 -20.50 -18.87 0.11
N ILE A 140 -19.86 -18.67 -1.05
CA ILE A 140 -20.05 -17.45 -1.86
C ILE A 140 -21.52 -17.33 -2.33
N GLU A 141 -22.12 -18.42 -2.80
CA GLU A 141 -23.54 -18.44 -3.24
C GLU A 141 -24.49 -18.14 -2.08
N LYS A 142 -24.23 -18.72 -0.89
CA LYS A 142 -24.99 -18.42 0.34
C LYS A 142 -24.89 -16.94 0.70
N LEU A 143 -23.68 -16.35 0.65
CA LEU A 143 -23.49 -14.92 0.92
C LEU A 143 -24.23 -14.06 -0.11
N ASP A 144 -24.16 -14.41 -1.40
CA ASP A 144 -24.88 -13.68 -2.43
C ASP A 144 -26.40 -13.74 -2.23
N ALA A 145 -26.95 -14.90 -1.80
CA ALA A 145 -28.36 -15.05 -1.51
C ALA A 145 -28.88 -14.11 -0.40
N LEU A 146 -28.03 -13.75 0.57
CA LEU A 146 -28.40 -12.82 1.63
C LEU A 146 -28.53 -11.36 1.16
N LYS A 147 -28.01 -11.03 -0.02
CA LYS A 147 -28.06 -9.67 -0.62
C LYS A 147 -27.61 -8.56 0.30
N ILE A 148 -26.64 -8.85 1.18
CA ILE A 148 -26.08 -7.87 2.11
C ILE A 148 -25.33 -6.81 1.29
N LYS A 149 -25.77 -5.57 1.40
CA LYS A 149 -25.16 -4.45 0.68
C LYS A 149 -23.72 -4.27 1.11
N GLY A 150 -22.81 -4.21 0.14
CA GLY A 150 -21.36 -4.06 0.37
C GLY A 150 -20.59 -5.38 0.40
N LEU A 151 -21.26 -6.53 0.50
CA LEU A 151 -20.63 -7.86 0.47
C LEU A 151 -20.70 -8.50 -0.92
N GLY A 152 -20.45 -7.71 -1.97
CA GLY A 152 -20.32 -8.20 -3.33
C GLY A 152 -18.91 -8.74 -3.64
N PRO A 153 -18.59 -8.96 -4.93
CA PRO A 153 -17.33 -9.58 -5.39
C PRO A 153 -16.05 -8.93 -4.92
N ALA A 154 -16.10 -7.68 -4.45
CA ALA A 154 -14.93 -7.02 -3.83
C ALA A 154 -14.35 -7.82 -2.64
N VAL A 155 -15.18 -8.62 -1.95
CA VAL A 155 -14.75 -9.52 -0.87
C VAL A 155 -13.82 -10.63 -1.38
N ALA A 156 -13.84 -10.95 -2.68
CA ALA A 156 -12.92 -11.91 -3.28
C ALA A 156 -11.44 -11.53 -3.06
N SER A 157 -11.12 -10.24 -2.88
CA SER A 157 -9.76 -9.82 -2.54
C SER A 157 -9.30 -10.34 -1.17
N ILE A 158 -10.19 -10.47 -0.19
CA ILE A 158 -9.88 -11.13 1.09
C ILE A 158 -9.76 -12.65 0.87
N LEU A 159 -10.71 -13.24 0.14
CA LEU A 159 -10.73 -14.68 -0.12
C LEU A 159 -9.50 -15.15 -0.89
N TYR A 160 -8.96 -14.32 -1.77
CA TYR A 160 -7.70 -14.60 -2.46
C TYR A 160 -6.56 -14.89 -1.47
N PHE A 161 -6.39 -14.06 -0.44
CA PHE A 161 -5.33 -14.28 0.57
C PHE A 161 -5.58 -15.50 1.46
N LEU A 162 -6.81 -16.03 1.48
CA LEU A 162 -7.13 -17.28 2.18
C LEU A 162 -6.92 -18.51 1.27
N HIS A 163 -7.21 -18.38 -0.01
CA HIS A 163 -7.22 -19.45 -1.01
C HIS A 163 -6.64 -19.00 -2.37
N PRO A 164 -5.34 -18.68 -2.44
CA PRO A 164 -4.74 -18.09 -3.65
C PRO A 164 -4.76 -18.98 -4.87
N THR A 165 -4.88 -20.30 -4.69
CA THR A 165 -4.97 -21.28 -5.78
C THR A 165 -6.40 -21.52 -6.28
N LEU A 166 -7.41 -20.98 -5.59
CA LEU A 166 -8.83 -21.22 -5.89
C LEU A 166 -9.62 -19.94 -6.19
N ILE A 167 -9.20 -18.81 -5.64
CA ILE A 167 -9.92 -17.55 -5.74
C ILE A 167 -8.99 -16.49 -6.33
N PRO A 168 -9.19 -16.05 -7.57
CA PRO A 168 -8.45 -14.92 -8.12
C PRO A 168 -8.89 -13.60 -7.46
N PRO A 169 -7.97 -12.62 -7.29
CA PRO A 169 -8.34 -11.28 -6.89
C PRO A 169 -9.17 -10.60 -7.96
N PHE A 170 -9.95 -9.59 -7.57
CA PHE A 170 -10.94 -9.01 -8.44
C PHE A 170 -11.08 -7.50 -8.26
N ASN A 171 -10.83 -6.72 -9.31
CA ASN A 171 -11.04 -5.28 -9.34
C ASN A 171 -11.38 -4.81 -10.76
N THR A 172 -11.65 -3.52 -10.93
CA THR A 172 -12.03 -2.93 -12.22
C THR A 172 -10.93 -3.11 -13.27
N ALA A 173 -9.66 -2.99 -12.91
CA ALA A 173 -8.55 -3.13 -13.85
C ALA A 173 -8.44 -4.58 -14.36
N ILE A 174 -8.56 -5.56 -13.46
CA ILE A 174 -8.56 -6.99 -13.84
C ILE A 174 -9.70 -7.29 -14.81
N ILE A 175 -10.90 -6.74 -14.56
CA ILE A 175 -12.04 -6.91 -15.50
C ILE A 175 -11.78 -6.24 -16.84
N ASN A 176 -11.21 -5.05 -16.84
CA ASN A 176 -10.87 -4.36 -18.10
C ASN A 176 -9.87 -5.19 -18.90
N GLY A 177 -8.84 -5.75 -18.26
CA GLY A 177 -7.89 -6.64 -18.90
C GLY A 177 -8.53 -7.95 -19.39
N PHE A 178 -9.44 -8.52 -18.61
CA PHE A 178 -10.22 -9.68 -19.00
C PHE A 178 -11.06 -9.39 -20.24
N ASN A 179 -11.84 -8.31 -20.22
CA ASN A 179 -12.68 -7.92 -21.34
C ASN A 179 -11.85 -7.65 -22.61
N TYR A 180 -10.70 -7.02 -22.45
CA TYR A 180 -9.79 -6.75 -23.56
C TYR A 180 -9.23 -8.05 -24.15
N LEU A 181 -8.68 -8.93 -23.31
CA LEU A 181 -8.01 -10.16 -23.74
C LEU A 181 -9.00 -11.17 -24.37
N PHE A 182 -10.15 -11.33 -23.74
CA PHE A 182 -11.17 -12.31 -24.16
C PHE A 182 -12.27 -11.72 -25.04
N LYS A 183 -12.17 -10.43 -25.42
CA LYS A 183 -13.17 -9.71 -26.24
C LYS A 183 -14.58 -9.82 -25.65
N ASP A 184 -14.68 -9.71 -24.32
CA ASP A 184 -15.92 -9.80 -23.56
C ASP A 184 -16.35 -8.42 -23.01
N LYS A 185 -17.55 -8.32 -22.40
CA LYS A 185 -18.12 -7.08 -21.83
C LYS A 185 -18.63 -7.31 -20.41
N LYS A 186 -17.88 -8.09 -19.62
CA LYS A 186 -18.21 -8.37 -18.22
C LYS A 186 -18.18 -7.10 -17.37
N LYS A 187 -19.02 -7.06 -16.35
CA LYS A 187 -19.10 -5.92 -15.42
C LYS A 187 -18.83 -6.39 -13.98
N LEU A 188 -18.25 -5.48 -13.19
CA LEU A 188 -18.12 -5.68 -11.76
C LEU A 188 -19.46 -5.38 -11.09
N GLY A 189 -20.18 -6.36 -10.58
CA GLY A 189 -21.45 -6.07 -9.94
C GLY A 189 -22.11 -7.22 -9.20
N SER A 190 -21.93 -8.46 -9.63
CA SER A 190 -22.55 -9.60 -9.00
C SER A 190 -21.59 -10.76 -8.81
N TRP A 191 -21.85 -11.58 -7.80
CA TRP A 191 -21.10 -12.81 -7.58
C TRP A 191 -21.25 -13.80 -8.73
N SER A 192 -22.42 -13.86 -9.36
CA SER A 192 -22.64 -14.73 -10.52
C SER A 192 -21.72 -14.38 -11.70
N GLU A 193 -21.52 -13.09 -11.97
CA GLU A 193 -20.57 -12.65 -13.01
C GLU A 193 -19.11 -12.92 -12.59
N TYR A 194 -18.78 -12.71 -11.31
CA TYR A 194 -17.48 -13.05 -10.78
C TYR A 194 -17.16 -14.54 -10.95
N LEU A 195 -18.07 -15.42 -10.60
CA LEU A 195 -17.86 -16.88 -10.72
C LEU A 195 -17.61 -17.30 -12.16
N LYS A 196 -18.32 -16.73 -13.14
CA LYS A 196 -18.07 -16.98 -14.58
C LYS A 196 -16.67 -16.53 -15.00
N ILE A 197 -16.25 -15.34 -14.57
CA ILE A 197 -14.90 -14.82 -14.85
C ILE A 197 -13.85 -15.69 -14.16
N ARG A 198 -14.11 -16.08 -12.91
CA ARG A 198 -13.25 -16.96 -12.14
C ARG A 198 -12.98 -18.28 -12.87
N GLU A 199 -14.00 -18.92 -13.44
CA GLU A 199 -13.85 -20.17 -14.20
C GLU A 199 -12.83 -19.99 -15.34
N VAL A 200 -12.97 -18.94 -16.13
CA VAL A 200 -12.05 -18.65 -17.24
C VAL A 200 -10.62 -18.38 -16.71
N ILE A 201 -10.49 -17.61 -15.64
CA ILE A 201 -9.17 -17.35 -15.03
C ILE A 201 -8.55 -18.66 -14.51
N MET A 202 -9.34 -19.52 -13.88
CA MET A 202 -8.88 -20.82 -13.37
C MET A 202 -8.43 -21.75 -14.50
N ASP A 203 -9.16 -21.78 -15.61
CA ASP A 203 -8.78 -22.57 -16.80
C ASP A 203 -7.47 -22.06 -17.40
N MET A 204 -7.33 -20.76 -17.56
CA MET A 204 -6.09 -20.15 -18.05
C MET A 204 -4.94 -20.37 -17.07
N ASN A 205 -5.18 -20.20 -15.76
CA ASN A 205 -4.16 -20.47 -14.76
C ASN A 205 -3.69 -21.93 -14.79
N ARG A 206 -4.60 -22.88 -14.92
CA ARG A 206 -4.26 -24.31 -15.08
C ARG A 206 -3.40 -24.56 -16.33
N LYS A 207 -3.74 -23.92 -17.44
CA LYS A 207 -3.00 -24.05 -18.71
C LYS A 207 -1.56 -23.51 -18.62
N TYR A 208 -1.38 -22.41 -17.91
CA TYR A 208 -0.11 -21.66 -17.86
C TYR A 208 0.56 -21.69 -16.48
N CYS A 209 0.13 -22.56 -15.56
CA CYS A 209 0.67 -22.61 -14.18
C CYS A 209 2.16 -22.94 -14.13
N ASN A 210 2.69 -23.75 -15.05
CA ASN A 210 4.11 -24.07 -15.13
C ASN A 210 4.97 -22.88 -15.54
N GLU A 211 4.39 -21.91 -16.25
CA GLU A 211 5.09 -20.74 -16.73
C GLU A 211 4.93 -19.55 -15.78
N LEU A 212 3.78 -19.43 -15.15
CA LEU A 212 3.46 -18.35 -14.23
C LEU A 212 3.53 -18.81 -12.77
N SER A 213 2.46 -19.38 -12.27
CA SER A 213 2.31 -19.88 -10.91
C SER A 213 0.99 -20.64 -10.75
N MET A 214 0.91 -21.55 -9.77
CA MET A 214 -0.39 -22.09 -9.35
C MET A 214 -1.25 -21.07 -8.62
N ASP A 215 -0.66 -19.98 -8.15
CA ASP A 215 -1.36 -18.85 -7.56
C ASP A 215 -2.11 -18.06 -8.65
N THR A 216 -3.43 -18.00 -8.53
CA THR A 216 -4.31 -17.32 -9.50
C THR A 216 -4.02 -15.83 -9.62
N GLY A 217 -3.36 -15.25 -8.63
CA GLY A 217 -2.92 -13.87 -8.65
C GLY A 217 -1.88 -13.60 -9.74
N ALA A 218 -1.09 -14.60 -10.17
CA ALA A 218 -0.12 -14.42 -11.24
C ALA A 218 -0.82 -14.10 -12.58
N PHE A 219 -1.86 -14.86 -12.93
CA PHE A 219 -2.65 -14.59 -14.14
C PHE A 219 -3.54 -13.36 -13.96
N ALA A 220 -4.12 -13.16 -12.77
CA ALA A 220 -4.88 -11.93 -12.49
C ALA A 220 -4.00 -10.67 -12.55
N GLY A 221 -2.72 -10.77 -12.15
CA GLY A 221 -1.73 -9.71 -12.32
C GLY A 221 -1.45 -9.37 -13.79
N LEU A 222 -1.37 -10.39 -14.65
CA LEU A 222 -1.30 -10.20 -16.10
C LEU A 222 -2.52 -9.41 -16.62
N LEU A 223 -3.72 -9.84 -16.24
CA LEU A 223 -4.96 -9.14 -16.61
C LEU A 223 -4.98 -7.69 -16.08
N PHE A 224 -4.48 -7.48 -14.86
CA PHE A 224 -4.37 -6.16 -14.28
C PHE A 224 -3.45 -5.24 -15.12
N GLU A 225 -2.29 -5.73 -15.55
CA GLU A 225 -1.37 -4.94 -16.36
C GLU A 225 -1.92 -4.64 -17.75
N ILE A 226 -2.63 -5.59 -18.36
CA ILE A 226 -3.37 -5.35 -19.60
C ILE A 226 -4.45 -4.28 -19.37
N GLY A 227 -5.25 -4.41 -18.32
CA GLY A 227 -6.36 -3.50 -18.03
C GLY A 227 -5.92 -2.10 -17.57
N THR A 228 -4.70 -1.95 -17.07
CA THR A 228 -4.06 -0.67 -16.77
C THR A 228 -3.20 -0.16 -17.90
N GLN A 229 -3.15 -0.88 -19.02
CA GLN A 229 -2.35 -0.53 -20.20
C GLN A 229 -0.83 -0.43 -19.91
N LYS A 230 -0.37 -1.15 -18.88
CA LYS A 230 1.08 -1.30 -18.63
C LYS A 230 1.71 -2.27 -19.63
N LEU A 231 1.01 -3.36 -19.90
CA LEU A 231 1.40 -4.34 -20.89
C LEU A 231 0.66 -4.04 -22.18
N LEU A 232 1.41 -3.62 -23.21
CA LEU A 232 0.87 -3.41 -24.53
C LEU A 232 0.87 -4.75 -25.27
N LEU A 233 -0.31 -5.19 -25.65
CA LEU A 233 -0.48 -6.35 -26.52
C LEU A 233 0.05 -5.94 -27.89
N GLY A 234 1.24 -6.47 -28.26
CA GLY A 234 2.02 -6.03 -29.41
C GLY A 234 1.24 -5.95 -30.73
N LYS A 235 1.63 -4.99 -31.58
CA LYS A 235 1.16 -4.73 -32.94
C LYS A 235 -0.29 -5.13 -33.20
N ASP A 236 -1.21 -4.56 -32.41
CA ASP A 236 -2.61 -4.63 -32.80
C ASP A 236 -2.82 -3.73 -34.00
N GLU A 237 -3.03 -4.35 -35.15
CA GLU A 237 -3.50 -3.72 -36.39
C GLU A 237 -4.83 -2.96 -36.19
N TYR A 238 -5.41 -3.04 -35.00
CA TYR A 238 -6.71 -2.46 -34.61
C TYR A 238 -6.62 -1.16 -33.80
N LEU A 239 -5.44 -0.76 -33.30
CA LEU A 239 -5.30 0.54 -32.65
C LEU A 239 -5.02 1.61 -33.69
N SER A 240 -5.87 2.63 -33.73
CA SER A 240 -5.60 3.82 -34.54
C SER A 240 -4.30 4.49 -34.07
N GLU A 241 -3.61 5.15 -34.96
CA GLU A 241 -2.34 5.85 -34.67
C GLU A 241 -2.50 6.89 -33.54
N THR A 242 -3.69 7.48 -33.43
CA THR A 242 -4.07 8.39 -32.34
C THR A 242 -4.18 7.67 -30.99
N GLU A 243 -4.71 6.45 -30.94
CA GLU A 243 -4.80 5.65 -29.70
C GLU A 243 -3.42 5.15 -29.28
N ARG A 244 -2.58 4.75 -30.22
CA ARG A 244 -1.18 4.37 -29.98
C ARG A 244 -0.38 5.52 -29.36
N THR A 245 -0.44 6.72 -29.97
CA THR A 245 0.25 7.92 -29.46
C THR A 245 -0.26 8.33 -28.08
N ARG A 246 -1.56 8.14 -27.81
CA ARG A 246 -2.15 8.41 -26.48
C ARG A 246 -1.66 7.43 -25.43
N LEU A 247 -1.52 6.15 -25.78
CA LEU A 247 -1.00 5.10 -24.92
C LEU A 247 0.48 5.30 -24.60
N GLU A 248 1.29 5.62 -25.60
CA GLU A 248 2.71 5.92 -25.42
C GLU A 248 2.92 7.10 -24.46
N LYS A 249 2.16 8.18 -24.63
CA LYS A 249 2.17 9.32 -23.70
C LYS A 249 1.74 8.96 -22.27
N LEU A 250 0.77 8.05 -22.12
CA LEU A 250 0.34 7.57 -20.80
C LEU A 250 1.42 6.73 -20.11
N ILE A 251 2.11 5.88 -20.87
CA ILE A 251 3.23 5.08 -20.38
C ILE A 251 4.40 5.98 -19.99
N GLU A 252 4.78 6.91 -20.84
CA GLU A 252 5.86 7.86 -20.57
C GLU A 252 5.54 8.71 -19.33
N LYS A 253 4.30 9.17 -19.18
CA LYS A 253 3.86 9.88 -17.98
C LYS A 253 3.99 9.00 -16.72
N ARG A 254 3.58 7.72 -16.79
CA ARG A 254 3.68 6.78 -15.65
C ARG A 254 5.13 6.50 -15.27
N HIS A 255 6.00 6.27 -16.24
CA HIS A 255 7.43 6.09 -15.97
C HIS A 255 8.03 7.33 -15.31
N LYS A 256 7.60 8.52 -15.74
CA LYS A 256 8.02 9.78 -15.11
C LYS A 256 7.50 9.91 -13.68
N ASP A 257 6.21 9.60 -13.46
CA ASP A 257 5.59 9.67 -12.14
C ASP A 257 6.24 8.64 -11.18
N LYS A 258 6.52 7.42 -11.66
CA LYS A 258 7.21 6.38 -10.88
C LYS A 258 8.65 6.75 -10.53
N ARG A 259 9.40 7.30 -11.49
CA ARG A 259 10.76 7.81 -11.22
C ARG A 259 10.73 8.91 -10.17
N ALA A 260 9.77 9.82 -10.24
CA ALA A 260 9.61 10.89 -9.26
C ALA A 260 9.27 10.33 -7.87
N GLU A 261 8.40 9.31 -7.77
CA GLU A 261 8.07 8.64 -6.49
C GLU A 261 9.29 7.93 -5.88
N THR A 262 10.08 7.23 -6.70
CA THR A 262 11.31 6.55 -6.25
C THR A 262 12.36 7.57 -5.80
N GLU A 263 12.50 8.66 -6.53
CA GLU A 263 13.42 9.76 -6.18
C GLU A 263 12.98 10.45 -4.88
N ASP A 264 11.70 10.73 -4.71
CA ASP A 264 11.12 11.27 -3.47
C ASP A 264 11.34 10.34 -2.27
N GLU A 265 11.23 9.02 -2.46
CA GLU A 265 11.50 8.06 -1.39
C GLU A 265 12.99 7.99 -1.04
N HIS A 266 13.85 8.03 -2.04
CA HIS A 266 15.29 8.07 -1.83
C HIS A 266 15.71 9.34 -1.06
N LEU A 267 15.18 10.50 -1.43
CA LEU A 267 15.41 11.77 -0.74
C LEU A 267 14.88 11.75 0.70
N HIS A 268 13.71 11.17 0.92
CA HIS A 268 13.15 11.01 2.26
C HIS A 268 14.05 10.16 3.16
N ASN A 269 14.52 9.01 2.66
CA ASN A 269 15.42 8.12 3.39
C ASN A 269 16.78 8.80 3.66
N GLU A 270 17.28 9.62 2.73
CA GLU A 270 18.47 10.43 2.90
C GLU A 270 18.31 11.40 4.08
N MET A 271 17.22 12.17 4.10
CA MET A 271 16.98 13.15 5.16
C MET A 271 16.78 12.49 6.52
N GLN A 272 16.02 11.41 6.59
CA GLN A 272 15.90 10.63 7.83
C GLN A 272 17.27 10.14 8.32
N TYR A 273 18.10 9.61 7.43
CA TYR A 273 19.44 9.14 7.80
C TYR A 273 20.31 10.28 8.33
N HIS A 274 20.30 11.45 7.71
CA HIS A 274 21.04 12.62 8.19
C HIS A 274 20.60 13.02 9.60
N LEU A 275 19.30 13.06 9.88
CA LEU A 275 18.76 13.37 11.20
C LEU A 275 19.16 12.32 12.25
N LEU A 276 19.07 11.03 11.91
CA LEU A 276 19.53 9.96 12.80
C LEU A 276 21.03 10.08 13.09
N LYS A 277 21.85 10.32 12.06
CA LYS A 277 23.31 10.49 12.17
C LYS A 277 23.67 11.68 13.04
N ILE A 278 23.04 12.81 12.84
CA ILE A 278 23.28 14.03 13.64
C ILE A 278 22.93 13.76 15.11
N GLY A 279 21.71 13.27 15.39
CA GLY A 279 21.26 13.02 16.76
C GLY A 279 22.17 12.03 17.49
N HIS A 280 22.58 10.95 16.83
CA HIS A 280 23.52 9.96 17.36
C HIS A 280 24.90 10.61 17.65
N SER A 281 25.40 11.42 16.72
CA SER A 281 26.72 12.12 16.90
C SER A 281 26.69 13.14 18.02
N LEU A 282 25.55 13.77 18.29
CA LEU A 282 25.34 14.70 19.41
C LEU A 282 25.09 13.99 20.75
N GLY A 283 25.10 12.65 20.77
CA GLY A 283 24.97 11.85 21.99
C GLY A 283 23.53 11.58 22.42
N TYR A 284 22.55 11.80 21.54
CA TYR A 284 21.13 11.44 21.79
C TYR A 284 20.84 9.99 21.44
N ASP A 285 19.86 9.41 22.09
CA ASP A 285 19.22 8.19 21.65
C ASP A 285 18.23 8.55 20.54
N VAL A 286 18.39 7.95 19.36
CA VAL A 286 17.62 8.30 18.17
C VAL A 286 16.78 7.11 17.68
N ILE A 287 15.63 7.39 17.09
CA ILE A 287 14.78 6.35 16.52
C ILE A 287 14.06 6.84 15.27
N ALA A 288 13.97 5.99 14.26
CA ALA A 288 13.13 6.21 13.09
C ALA A 288 11.70 5.74 13.34
N ALA A 289 10.75 6.24 12.54
CA ALA A 289 9.37 5.78 12.53
C ALA A 289 9.27 4.25 12.47
N SER A 290 8.25 3.67 13.10
CA SER A 290 8.10 2.21 13.25
C SER A 290 8.10 1.46 11.92
N ASN A 291 7.55 2.06 10.87
CA ASN A 291 7.49 1.53 9.51
C ASN A 291 8.78 1.75 8.70
N ASP A 292 9.68 2.64 9.15
CA ASP A 292 10.91 3.01 8.44
C ASP A 292 12.18 2.43 9.06
N ARG A 293 12.08 1.73 10.18
CA ARG A 293 13.24 1.19 10.93
C ARG A 293 14.14 0.26 10.12
N SER A 294 13.56 -0.50 9.18
CA SER A 294 14.32 -1.41 8.32
C SER A 294 14.95 -0.75 7.10
N LYS A 295 14.69 0.55 6.88
CA LYS A 295 15.21 1.31 5.75
C LYS A 295 16.72 1.56 5.85
N SER A 296 17.29 1.98 4.73
CA SER A 296 18.70 2.29 4.60
C SER A 296 18.91 3.44 3.60
N TRP A 297 20.03 4.11 3.74
CA TRP A 297 20.50 5.09 2.77
C TRP A 297 22.00 4.85 2.48
N ASN A 298 22.38 4.76 1.19
CA ASN A 298 23.73 4.45 0.75
C ASN A 298 24.37 3.25 1.48
N GLY A 299 23.61 2.16 1.65
CA GLY A 299 24.07 0.94 2.32
C GLY A 299 24.08 1.00 3.86
N ASN A 300 23.83 2.17 4.45
CA ASN A 300 23.78 2.34 5.90
C ASN A 300 22.35 2.10 6.42
N LYS A 301 22.14 1.01 7.14
CA LYS A 301 20.84 0.71 7.75
C LYS A 301 20.56 1.62 8.93
N PHE A 302 19.31 2.07 9.05
CA PHE A 302 18.88 2.90 10.19
C PHE A 302 19.03 2.17 11.53
N THR A 303 18.87 0.85 11.54
CA THR A 303 19.06 0.00 12.72
C THR A 303 20.46 0.04 13.34
N PHE A 304 21.49 0.48 12.60
CA PHE A 304 22.86 0.56 13.15
C PHE A 304 23.06 1.74 14.08
N ILE A 305 22.23 2.78 13.98
CA ILE A 305 22.35 4.02 14.76
C ILE A 305 21.09 4.33 15.57
N SER A 306 19.99 3.60 15.35
CA SER A 306 18.71 3.76 16.06
C SER A 306 18.61 2.81 17.24
N LEU A 307 17.83 3.21 18.24
CA LEU A 307 17.40 2.32 19.33
C LEU A 307 16.71 1.06 18.77
N GLU A 308 16.95 -0.08 19.41
CA GLU A 308 16.28 -1.34 19.04
C GLU A 308 14.79 -1.33 19.40
N GLU A 309 14.43 -0.68 20.51
CA GLU A 309 13.04 -0.58 20.97
C GLU A 309 12.64 0.87 21.17
N PHE A 310 11.34 1.13 20.98
CA PHE A 310 10.77 2.45 21.22
C PHE A 310 10.70 2.71 22.73
N PRO A 311 11.24 3.84 23.23
CA PRO A 311 11.19 4.18 24.66
C PRO A 311 9.75 4.21 25.21
N ARG A 312 9.59 3.81 26.46
CA ARG A 312 8.27 3.81 27.10
C ARG A 312 7.83 5.21 27.45
N LEU A 313 7.04 5.82 26.60
CA LEU A 313 6.38 7.09 26.87
C LEU A 313 5.09 6.85 27.66
N ASN A 314 4.86 7.72 28.65
CA ASN A 314 3.60 7.68 29.43
C ASN A 314 2.51 8.46 28.68
N LEU A 315 2.07 7.90 27.52
CA LEU A 315 1.07 8.48 26.65
C LEU A 315 -0.12 7.53 26.49
N GLU A 316 -1.28 8.07 26.19
CA GLU A 316 -2.43 7.28 25.78
C GLU A 316 -2.09 6.44 24.54
N LYS A 317 -2.67 5.24 24.45
CA LYS A 317 -2.32 4.26 23.42
C LYS A 317 -2.49 4.79 22.00
N GLU A 318 -3.52 5.59 21.77
CA GLU A 318 -3.81 6.19 20.46
C GLU A 318 -2.77 7.23 20.07
N VAL A 319 -2.41 8.11 21.00
CA VAL A 319 -1.36 9.11 20.82
C VAL A 319 0.00 8.43 20.62
N LEU A 320 0.30 7.41 21.41
CA LEU A 320 1.55 6.65 21.27
C LEU A 320 1.68 6.01 19.87
N ASN A 321 0.58 5.51 19.31
CA ASN A 321 0.58 4.95 17.95
C ASN A 321 0.89 6.04 16.90
N THR A 322 0.37 7.25 17.08
CA THR A 322 0.66 8.41 16.21
C THR A 322 2.12 8.85 16.36
N VAL A 323 2.61 8.98 17.59
CA VAL A 323 3.99 9.41 17.89
C VAL A 323 5.02 8.42 17.32
N LYS A 324 4.74 7.13 17.33
CA LYS A 324 5.60 6.11 16.70
C LYS A 324 5.72 6.22 15.18
N LEU A 325 4.88 7.01 14.54
CA LEU A 325 4.91 7.27 13.10
C LEU A 325 5.67 8.56 12.75
N ILE A 326 6.13 9.33 13.74
CA ILE A 326 7.00 10.49 13.51
C ILE A 326 8.33 10.00 12.91
N ASP A 327 8.75 10.64 11.84
CA ASP A 327 9.84 10.16 10.99
C ASP A 327 11.16 9.96 11.75
N VAL A 328 11.56 10.92 12.62
CA VAL A 328 12.71 10.79 13.49
C VAL A 328 12.43 11.43 14.85
N LEU A 329 12.76 10.73 15.93
CA LEU A 329 12.72 11.23 17.30
C LEU A 329 14.11 11.15 17.93
N TRP A 330 14.47 12.19 18.71
CA TRP A 330 15.66 12.22 19.55
C TRP A 330 15.24 12.25 21.01
N PHE A 331 15.86 11.42 21.80
CA PHE A 331 15.64 11.32 23.24
C PHE A 331 16.92 11.69 24.00
N ALA A 332 16.78 12.27 25.18
CA ALA A 332 17.91 12.41 26.10
C ALA A 332 18.44 11.01 26.43
N LYS A 333 19.77 10.86 26.37
CA LYS A 333 20.42 9.55 26.45
C LYS A 333 20.01 8.74 27.68
N GLY A 334 19.60 7.49 27.44
CA GLY A 334 19.14 6.58 28.49
C GLY A 334 17.80 6.93 29.12
N THR A 335 17.04 7.84 28.52
CA THR A 335 15.73 8.28 29.05
C THR A 335 14.64 8.19 27.98
N ALA A 336 13.37 8.36 28.40
CA ALA A 336 12.24 8.50 27.49
C ALA A 336 11.88 9.99 27.22
N LYS A 337 12.74 10.95 27.62
CA LYS A 337 12.47 12.37 27.42
C LYS A 337 12.77 12.76 25.97
N VAL A 338 11.74 13.20 25.24
CA VAL A 338 11.88 13.72 23.87
C VAL A 338 12.62 15.05 23.89
N ILE A 339 13.65 15.20 23.10
CA ILE A 339 14.42 16.45 22.92
C ILE A 339 14.07 17.13 21.61
N ALA A 340 13.92 16.36 20.54
CA ALA A 340 13.53 16.88 19.25
C ALA A 340 12.71 15.85 18.46
N ALA A 341 11.78 16.33 17.66
CA ALA A 341 10.96 15.53 16.75
C ALA A 341 10.99 16.14 15.34
N PHE A 342 11.12 15.27 14.35
CA PHE A 342 11.29 15.65 12.95
C PHE A 342 10.31 14.90 12.08
N GLU A 343 9.59 15.64 11.23
CA GLU A 343 8.81 15.11 10.13
C GLU A 343 9.47 15.50 8.81
N VAL A 344 9.77 14.51 7.99
CA VAL A 344 10.38 14.68 6.68
C VAL A 344 9.28 14.61 5.63
N GLU A 345 8.91 15.74 5.11
CA GLU A 345 7.78 15.84 4.20
C GLU A 345 8.19 15.61 2.75
N LYS A 346 7.42 14.76 2.09
CA LYS A 346 7.52 14.52 0.64
C LYS A 346 6.74 15.57 -0.16
N SER A 347 6.59 15.33 -1.44
CA SER A 347 5.90 16.24 -2.35
C SER A 347 4.40 16.48 -2.06
N THR A 348 3.73 15.65 -1.25
CA THR A 348 2.26 15.59 -1.25
C THR A 348 1.51 16.11 -0.03
N SER A 349 2.03 16.08 1.21
CA SER A 349 1.23 16.54 2.37
C SER A 349 2.07 16.97 3.58
N ILE A 350 2.16 18.27 3.80
CA ILE A 350 2.78 18.88 5.01
C ILE A 350 1.83 18.74 6.22
N TYR A 351 0.52 18.59 5.98
CA TYR A 351 -0.49 18.68 7.04
C TYR A 351 -0.46 17.49 8.00
N SER A 352 -0.17 16.30 7.52
CA SER A 352 -0.11 15.09 8.35
C SER A 352 1.07 15.13 9.34
N GLY A 353 2.24 15.62 8.92
CA GLY A 353 3.38 15.81 9.79
C GLY A 353 3.12 16.86 10.88
N ILE A 354 2.51 17.99 10.50
CA ILE A 354 2.11 19.00 11.48
C ILE A 354 1.18 18.42 12.54
N LEU A 355 0.21 17.59 12.16
CA LEU A 355 -0.72 16.96 13.11
C LEU A 355 0.02 16.03 14.07
N ARG A 356 0.90 15.15 13.59
CA ARG A 356 1.66 14.23 14.44
C ARG A 356 2.55 14.98 15.42
N LEU A 357 3.23 16.03 14.97
CA LEU A 357 4.02 16.89 15.85
C LEU A 357 3.16 17.64 16.87
N THR A 358 1.94 18.05 16.48
CA THR A 358 0.96 18.68 17.40
C THR A 358 0.49 17.70 18.46
N ASP A 359 0.16 16.46 18.08
CA ASP A 359 -0.27 15.42 19.00
C ASP A 359 0.84 15.10 20.03
N LEU A 360 2.11 15.06 19.59
CA LEU A 360 3.25 14.92 20.49
C LEU A 360 3.33 16.09 21.47
N ASN A 361 3.35 17.32 20.97
CA ASN A 361 3.48 18.53 21.80
C ASN A 361 2.35 18.68 22.84
N CYS A 362 1.13 18.34 22.46
CA CYS A 362 -0.01 18.40 23.38
C CYS A 362 0.01 17.31 24.45
N SER A 363 0.76 16.24 24.25
CA SER A 363 0.73 15.04 25.10
C SER A 363 1.95 14.91 26.01
N VAL A 364 3.05 15.60 25.70
CA VAL A 364 4.26 15.62 26.54
C VAL A 364 4.13 16.74 27.57
N GLN A 365 4.16 16.37 28.87
CA GLN A 365 3.88 17.32 29.97
C GLN A 365 5.05 18.27 30.28
N ASP A 366 6.28 17.88 29.93
CA ASP A 366 7.49 18.61 30.37
C ASP A 366 7.82 19.85 29.54
N GLY A 367 7.26 20.03 28.37
CA GLY A 367 7.53 21.13 27.43
C GLY A 367 9.02 21.40 27.22
N GLY A 368 9.43 21.74 26.04
CA GLY A 368 10.82 22.05 25.72
C GLY A 368 11.43 21.21 24.62
N GLU A 369 10.64 20.26 24.09
CA GLU A 369 10.94 19.60 22.83
C GLU A 369 10.89 20.58 21.67
N VAL A 370 11.81 20.40 20.72
CA VAL A 370 11.86 21.23 19.51
C VAL A 370 11.31 20.43 18.33
N LEU A 371 10.34 21.03 17.64
CA LEU A 371 9.62 20.40 16.56
C LEU A 371 10.08 20.93 15.20
N TYR A 372 10.41 20.04 14.28
CA TYR A 372 10.94 20.40 12.99
C TYR A 372 10.16 19.74 11.85
N LEU A 373 9.87 20.55 10.82
CA LEU A 373 9.49 20.07 9.50
C LEU A 373 10.71 20.11 8.59
N VAL A 374 11.07 19.00 7.99
CA VAL A 374 12.18 18.92 7.04
C VAL A 374 11.58 18.76 5.64
N VAL A 375 11.85 19.71 4.76
CA VAL A 375 11.07 19.87 3.53
C VAL A 375 11.95 20.12 2.31
N PRO A 376 11.53 19.69 1.11
CA PRO A 376 12.19 20.07 -0.13
C PRO A 376 12.21 21.60 -0.29
N ASP A 377 13.31 22.15 -0.83
CA ASP A 377 13.49 23.59 -1.01
C ASP A 377 12.37 24.26 -1.79
N GLN A 378 11.82 23.56 -2.77
CA GLN A 378 10.73 24.04 -3.62
C GLN A 378 9.43 24.26 -2.82
N ARG A 379 9.28 23.64 -1.65
CA ARG A 379 8.09 23.72 -0.80
C ARG A 379 8.21 24.68 0.37
N GLU A 380 9.28 25.45 0.44
CA GLU A 380 9.51 26.41 1.51
C GLU A 380 8.32 27.38 1.65
N LYS A 381 7.79 27.90 0.55
CA LYS A 381 6.62 28.79 0.56
C LYS A 381 5.37 28.12 1.13
N ASP A 382 5.14 26.85 0.80
CA ASP A 382 4.00 26.09 1.29
C ASP A 382 4.07 25.89 2.80
N VAL A 383 5.27 25.58 3.31
CA VAL A 383 5.50 25.44 4.76
C VAL A 383 5.25 26.75 5.50
N ILE A 384 5.79 27.84 5.01
CA ILE A 384 5.56 29.17 5.61
C ILE A 384 4.08 29.47 5.68
N MET A 385 3.33 29.21 4.60
CA MET A 385 1.88 29.41 4.54
C MET A 385 1.14 28.54 5.56
N GLN A 386 1.53 27.26 5.73
CA GLN A 386 0.89 26.36 6.69
C GLN A 386 1.22 26.76 8.13
N LEU A 387 2.47 27.03 8.46
CA LEU A 387 2.89 27.43 9.80
C LEU A 387 2.35 28.80 10.21
N SER A 388 2.04 29.69 9.24
CA SER A 388 1.42 31.00 9.48
C SER A 388 -0.05 30.91 9.86
N ARG A 389 -0.69 29.75 9.79
CA ARG A 389 -2.14 29.62 10.11
C ARG A 389 -2.43 29.96 11.57
N PRO A 390 -3.52 30.71 11.86
CA PRO A 390 -3.87 31.08 13.23
C PRO A 390 -4.04 29.89 14.18
N SER A 391 -4.49 28.74 13.68
CA SER A 391 -4.66 27.51 14.47
C SER A 391 -3.32 26.96 14.99
N ILE A 392 -2.24 27.11 14.23
CA ILE A 392 -0.89 26.66 14.62
C ILE A 392 -0.23 27.71 15.50
N ARG A 393 -0.29 28.99 15.13
CA ARG A 393 0.29 30.09 15.89
C ARG A 393 -0.28 30.26 17.30
N LYS A 394 -1.60 30.08 17.47
CA LYS A 394 -2.27 30.19 18.78
C LYS A 394 -2.00 29.02 19.72
N GLY A 395 -1.51 27.90 19.22
CA GLY A 395 -1.23 26.68 19.99
C GLY A 395 0.01 26.75 20.87
N ASN A 396 0.70 27.87 20.99
CA ASN A 396 1.96 28.06 21.73
C ASN A 396 3.07 27.06 21.34
N MET A 397 2.99 26.53 20.10
CA MET A 397 3.86 25.49 19.61
C MET A 397 4.99 26.11 18.78
N GLN A 398 6.23 25.99 19.27
CA GLN A 398 7.39 26.44 18.52
C GLN A 398 7.80 25.37 17.49
N MET A 399 7.28 25.51 16.28
CA MET A 399 7.64 24.64 15.15
C MET A 399 8.53 25.41 14.17
N SER A 400 9.69 24.84 13.88
CA SER A 400 10.63 25.35 12.89
C SER A 400 10.67 24.46 11.66
N TYR A 401 11.21 24.93 10.56
CA TYR A 401 11.43 24.09 9.39
C TYR A 401 12.89 24.15 8.91
N ILE A 402 13.33 23.11 8.21
CA ILE A 402 14.67 22.95 7.65
C ILE A 402 14.52 22.53 6.20
N CYS A 403 15.19 23.20 5.27
CA CYS A 403 15.22 22.79 3.88
C CYS A 403 16.17 21.61 3.67
N PHE A 404 15.88 20.73 2.71
CA PHE A 404 16.73 19.58 2.38
C PHE A 404 18.15 19.99 2.04
N SER A 405 18.34 21.09 1.29
CA SER A 405 19.66 21.62 0.97
C SER A 405 20.44 22.03 2.23
N ASP A 406 19.80 22.71 3.17
CA ASP A 406 20.43 23.16 4.42
C ASP A 406 20.85 21.94 5.26
N LEU A 407 19.97 20.94 5.43
CA LEU A 407 20.29 19.73 6.18
C LEU A 407 21.46 18.96 5.55
N ARG A 408 21.44 18.79 4.22
CA ARG A 408 22.50 18.11 3.47
C ARG A 408 23.83 18.84 3.57
N GLN A 409 23.82 20.17 3.43
CA GLN A 409 25.02 20.99 3.46
C GLN A 409 25.69 20.96 4.84
N TYR A 410 24.93 21.00 5.92
CA TYR A 410 25.48 21.17 7.28
C TYR A 410 25.55 19.89 8.11
N CYS A 411 25.00 18.75 7.62
CA CYS A 411 24.99 17.49 8.35
C CYS A 411 26.38 17.10 8.91
N ASP A 412 27.40 17.05 8.05
CA ASP A 412 28.75 16.64 8.47
C ASP A 412 29.44 17.65 9.42
N ALA A 413 29.17 18.94 9.24
CA ALA A 413 29.67 19.96 10.12
C ALA A 413 29.03 19.86 11.51
N ILE A 414 27.73 19.66 11.60
CA ILE A 414 27.01 19.48 12.86
C ILE A 414 27.49 18.19 13.56
N CYS A 415 27.67 17.09 12.81
CA CYS A 415 28.14 15.82 13.37
C CYS A 415 29.57 15.96 13.98
N LYS A 416 30.42 16.86 13.45
CA LYS A 416 31.79 17.02 13.89
C LYS A 416 31.98 18.11 14.96
N LEU A 417 31.20 19.16 14.90
CA LEU A 417 31.40 20.39 15.63
C LEU A 417 30.18 20.82 16.47
N GLY A 418 29.05 20.13 16.31
CA GLY A 418 27.87 20.40 17.11
C GLY A 418 28.02 19.93 18.55
N GLU A 419 27.42 20.65 19.47
CA GLU A 419 27.51 20.34 20.92
C GLU A 419 26.21 19.73 21.43
N ASP A 420 25.07 20.19 20.91
CA ASP A 420 23.73 19.74 21.31
C ASP A 420 22.68 19.99 20.20
N HIS A 421 21.38 19.74 20.49
CA HIS A 421 20.29 19.99 19.56
C HIS A 421 20.15 21.47 19.16
N HIS A 422 20.71 22.42 19.91
CA HIS A 422 20.72 23.84 19.53
C HIS A 422 21.53 24.08 18.26
N SER A 423 22.46 23.18 17.92
CA SER A 423 23.17 23.20 16.64
C SER A 423 22.21 23.14 15.45
N MET A 424 21.08 22.46 15.57
CA MET A 424 20.03 22.41 14.54
C MET A 424 19.31 23.76 14.37
N LYS A 425 19.20 24.57 15.43
CA LYS A 425 18.58 25.90 15.35
C LYS A 425 19.36 26.88 14.45
N LYS A 426 20.63 26.60 14.16
CA LYS A 426 21.44 27.43 13.24
C LYS A 426 21.05 27.26 11.79
N ILE A 427 20.44 26.12 11.43
CA ILE A 427 19.95 25.84 10.08
C ILE A 427 18.41 25.83 9.99
N ALA A 428 17.75 25.85 11.14
CA ALA A 428 16.30 25.89 11.21
C ALA A 428 15.78 27.32 11.02
N LYS A 429 14.67 27.44 10.32
CA LYS A 429 14.00 28.70 10.03
C LYS A 429 12.68 28.76 10.81
N CYS A 430 12.40 29.90 11.41
CA CYS A 430 11.14 30.15 12.11
C CYS A 430 10.22 31.01 11.26
N VAL A 431 8.93 30.77 11.35
CA VAL A 431 7.91 31.64 10.75
C VAL A 431 7.47 32.63 11.82
N CYS A 432 7.90 33.89 11.68
CA CYS A 432 7.54 35.01 12.57
C CYS A 432 6.06 35.44 12.40
#